data_75b8f9cf26b8bc8a88e48f1178ae6671
#
_entry.id   75b8f9cf26b8bc8a88e48f1178ae6671
#
_cell.length_a   1.000
_cell.length_b   1.000
_cell.length_c   1.000
_cell.angle_alpha   90.00
_cell.angle_beta   90.00
_cell.angle_gamma   90.00
#
_symmetry.space_group_name_H-M   'P 1'
#
loop_
_entity.id
_entity.type
_entity.pdbx_description
1 polymer ?
#
loop_
_entity_poly.entity_id
_entity_poly.type
_entity_poly.pdbx_seq_one_letter_code
_entity_poly.pdbx_strand_id
1 'polypeptide(L)'
;MRSHRRPRLLAPLLLIPLISSCFASGGGDDSGSGGGKDGDSARLRVALAFPPAENLSPYGADATLLSRLGVTEGLTALDANGSAAPALAESWRRDGEKTWEFSLRDATFQDGGEVTPAAVAESLAHATDAEPAPAALAGVDLRAEASGDRMVRITTAVPDPVLPLRLSSPSLAILSKDAYGKSDRVDPVGHATGPFELTKVNGATSASLDRFDDYWGGRAQAAGVDARFIADGTARANALRTGELDIAEAVPVAQAASLDKETRRDTATTRTTSLLLNASSGAFKDAGLRAAAREGLDTSVFAKDVYEGYGDPGAGVYGPAVTWAEGKRAAPVGQAPAKKPGDGDTINLATYDNRPELPEVAQVVKQQLEKAGFTVKLTVREYSRLEGDALDGKFDAFVLARNTLLDTGDPVAVLASDYTCDGGFNIAQLCDKGVDRAVADAEKIADTAKRQDAAMAAEARVLGSDAVVPLVHQRIITGVADSVQGVILDPYERTLVGTGTRR
;
A
#
# COMPACT_ATOMS: atom_id res chain seq x y z
N MET A 1 40.93 -42.90 32.82
CA MET A 1 42.41 -42.79 32.93
C MET A 1 42.88 -41.61 32.08
N ARG A 2 43.72 -40.75 32.73
CA ARG A 2 44.45 -39.57 32.21
C ARG A 2 43.58 -38.37 31.83
N SER A 3 43.29 -37.32 32.65
CA SER A 3 44.18 -36.42 33.44
C SER A 3 45.16 -35.63 32.55
N HIS A 4 44.86 -34.30 32.34
CA HIS A 4 45.86 -33.21 32.35
C HIS A 4 45.09 -31.87 32.22
N ARG A 5 44.91 -31.13 33.31
CA ARG A 5 45.71 -29.99 33.84
C ARG A 5 45.61 -28.71 33.02
N ARG A 6 44.93 -27.70 33.64
CA ARG A 6 45.00 -26.29 33.32
C ARG A 6 46.36 -25.68 33.65
N PRO A 7 46.72 -24.54 33.02
CA PRO A 7 47.28 -23.49 33.85
C PRO A 7 46.48 -22.18 33.75
N ARG A 8 46.40 -21.52 34.88
CA ARG A 8 46.03 -20.13 35.10
C ARG A 8 47.19 -19.25 34.65
N LEU A 9 46.91 -18.11 34.00
CA LEU A 9 47.86 -17.00 33.91
C LEU A 9 47.14 -15.67 34.23
N LEU A 10 47.85 -14.91 35.06
CA LEU A 10 47.50 -13.66 35.72
C LEU A 10 47.32 -12.47 34.75
N ALA A 11 46.48 -11.55 35.15
CA ALA A 11 46.40 -10.19 34.62
C ALA A 11 47.55 -9.32 35.16
N PRO A 12 47.95 -8.29 34.43
CA PRO A 12 48.40 -7.07 35.10
C PRO A 12 47.46 -5.87 34.79
N LEU A 13 47.13 -5.22 35.90
CA LEU A 13 46.56 -3.87 36.00
C LEU A 13 47.57 -2.85 35.40
N LEU A 14 47.08 -2.02 34.47
CA LEU A 14 47.81 -0.80 34.09
C LEU A 14 46.94 0.42 34.35
N LEU A 15 47.34 1.16 35.40
CA LEU A 15 46.90 2.52 35.71
C LEU A 15 47.51 3.47 34.69
N ILE A 16 46.69 4.35 34.13
CA ILE A 16 47.15 5.55 33.41
C ILE A 16 46.44 6.78 34.00
N PRO A 17 47.18 7.89 34.26
CA PRO A 17 46.68 9.00 35.06
C PRO A 17 45.94 10.03 34.26
N LEU A 18 44.99 10.70 34.95
CA LEU A 18 44.35 11.94 34.54
C LEU A 18 45.37 13.08 34.36
N ILE A 19 45.30 13.75 33.22
CA ILE A 19 45.89 15.07 33.05
C ILE A 19 44.75 16.05 32.78
N SER A 20 44.44 16.86 33.79
CA SER A 20 43.67 18.11 33.68
C SER A 20 44.56 19.18 33.14
N SER A 21 44.15 19.90 32.09
CA SER A 21 44.67 21.21 31.78
C SER A 21 43.54 22.19 31.49
N CYS A 22 43.29 23.04 32.46
CA CYS A 22 42.63 24.33 32.28
C CYS A 22 43.49 25.26 31.47
N PHE A 23 42.93 25.93 30.47
CA PHE A 23 43.42 27.23 30.03
C PHE A 23 42.23 28.18 29.90
N ALA A 24 42.37 29.28 30.59
CA ALA A 24 41.43 30.38 30.63
C ALA A 24 41.87 31.53 29.75
N SER A 25 40.86 32.23 29.25
CA SER A 25 40.82 33.69 29.02
C SER A 25 41.52 34.29 27.80
N GLY A 26 40.70 34.99 27.04
CA GLY A 26 41.09 35.99 26.04
C GLY A 26 39.88 36.50 25.30
N GLY A 27 39.27 37.62 25.74
CA GLY A 27 38.12 38.24 25.09
C GLY A 27 38.51 38.94 23.79
N GLY A 28 37.54 39.12 22.93
CA GLY A 28 37.57 39.90 21.73
C GLY A 28 36.17 40.03 21.17
N ASP A 29 35.53 41.18 21.51
CA ASP A 29 34.32 41.65 20.84
C ASP A 29 34.62 41.80 19.35
N ASP A 30 33.81 41.20 18.49
CA ASP A 30 33.59 41.73 17.16
C ASP A 30 32.13 41.51 16.72
N SER A 31 31.43 42.62 16.69
CA SER A 31 30.05 42.77 16.25
C SER A 31 30.03 42.69 14.72
N GLY A 32 29.71 41.53 14.17
CA GLY A 32 29.46 41.32 12.75
C GLY A 32 27.99 40.95 12.54
N SER A 33 27.15 41.96 12.38
CA SER A 33 25.80 41.81 11.83
C SER A 33 25.93 41.33 10.37
N GLY A 34 25.54 40.08 10.11
CA GLY A 34 25.42 39.52 8.79
C GLY A 34 24.18 38.66 8.75
N GLY A 35 23.09 39.23 8.25
CA GLY A 35 21.81 38.56 8.07
C GLY A 35 21.87 37.44 7.05
N GLY A 36 20.86 36.60 7.08
CA GLY A 36 20.62 35.52 6.15
C GLY A 36 20.76 34.16 6.83
N LYS A 37 19.96 33.91 7.83
CA LYS A 37 19.61 32.52 8.16
C LYS A 37 18.51 32.11 7.20
N ASP A 38 18.89 31.61 6.02
CA ASP A 38 18.10 30.55 5.38
C ASP A 38 18.07 29.42 6.40
N GLY A 39 16.92 29.28 7.07
CA GLY A 39 16.74 28.24 8.08
C GLY A 39 16.97 26.91 7.39
N ASP A 40 18.08 26.26 7.75
CA ASP A 40 18.43 24.91 7.29
C ASP A 40 17.26 24.01 7.73
N SER A 41 16.33 23.75 6.79
CA SER A 41 15.14 22.95 7.07
C SER A 41 15.59 21.55 7.45
N ALA A 42 15.13 21.06 8.61
CA ALA A 42 15.56 19.75 9.11
C ALA A 42 15.14 18.62 8.17
N ARG A 43 15.93 17.56 8.14
CA ARG A 43 15.58 16.31 7.46
C ARG A 43 14.57 15.52 8.30
N LEU A 44 13.67 14.82 7.65
CA LEU A 44 12.69 13.94 8.28
C LEU A 44 13.27 12.53 8.43
N ARG A 45 13.15 11.93 9.60
CA ARG A 45 13.53 10.54 9.87
C ARG A 45 12.29 9.67 9.88
N VAL A 46 12.11 8.87 8.83
CA VAL A 46 10.89 8.12 8.57
C VAL A 46 11.16 6.62 8.63
N ALA A 47 10.35 5.85 9.34
CA ALA A 47 10.38 4.40 9.26
C ALA A 47 9.16 3.86 8.50
N LEU A 48 9.43 3.07 7.46
CA LEU A 48 8.44 2.29 6.72
C LEU A 48 8.44 0.83 7.20
N ALA A 49 7.25 0.22 7.18
CA ALA A 49 7.02 -1.11 7.71
C ALA A 49 7.57 -2.24 6.83
N PHE A 50 7.61 -2.02 5.52
CA PHE A 50 8.01 -3.03 4.55
C PHE A 50 9.37 -2.69 3.94
N PRO A 51 10.36 -3.59 4.06
CA PRO A 51 11.61 -3.45 3.32
C PRO A 51 11.37 -3.59 1.81
N PRO A 52 12.16 -2.92 0.96
CA PRO A 52 12.12 -3.13 -0.48
C PRO A 52 12.37 -4.60 -0.83
N ALA A 53 11.51 -5.17 -1.65
CA ALA A 53 11.62 -6.55 -2.13
C ALA A 53 12.19 -6.62 -3.57
N GLU A 54 12.04 -5.55 -4.35
CA GLU A 54 12.31 -5.48 -5.78
C GLU A 54 13.33 -4.40 -6.13
N ASN A 55 14.20 -4.04 -5.15
CA ASN A 55 15.21 -2.98 -5.28
C ASN A 55 14.63 -1.61 -5.67
N LEU A 56 13.46 -1.29 -5.11
CA LEU A 56 12.70 -0.08 -5.41
C LEU A 56 12.23 0.01 -6.87
N SER A 57 11.96 -1.12 -7.53
CA SER A 57 11.30 -1.12 -8.84
C SER A 57 9.93 -0.42 -8.75
N PRO A 58 9.58 0.46 -9.70
CA PRO A 58 8.26 1.08 -9.72
C PRO A 58 7.15 0.13 -10.19
N TYR A 59 7.46 -1.09 -10.69
CA TYR A 59 6.50 -1.95 -11.36
C TYR A 59 5.84 -2.99 -10.46
N GLY A 60 6.29 -3.13 -9.24
CA GLY A 60 5.76 -4.07 -8.27
C GLY A 60 5.38 -3.44 -6.93
N ALA A 61 5.53 -4.22 -5.86
CA ALA A 61 5.17 -3.80 -4.49
C ALA A 61 5.94 -2.57 -3.99
N ASP A 62 7.18 -2.39 -4.46
CA ASP A 62 8.05 -1.27 -4.06
C ASP A 62 7.57 0.09 -4.61
N ALA A 63 6.69 0.13 -5.62
CA ALA A 63 6.12 1.37 -6.16
C ALA A 63 5.48 2.24 -5.07
N THR A 64 4.80 1.62 -4.11
CA THR A 64 4.17 2.34 -2.99
C THR A 64 5.18 2.90 -1.99
N LEU A 65 6.36 2.32 -1.85
CA LEU A 65 7.44 2.87 -1.01
C LEU A 65 7.96 4.19 -1.61
N LEU A 66 8.16 4.20 -2.92
CA LEU A 66 8.61 5.40 -3.65
C LEU A 66 7.59 6.53 -3.57
N SER A 67 6.31 6.24 -3.82
CA SER A 67 5.25 7.26 -3.77
C SER A 67 5.02 7.78 -2.34
N ARG A 68 5.08 6.92 -1.31
CA ARG A 68 4.97 7.33 0.10
C ARG A 68 6.07 8.27 0.54
N LEU A 69 7.27 8.07 0.01
CA LEU A 69 8.43 8.93 0.29
C LEU A 69 8.47 10.19 -0.60
N GLY A 70 7.48 10.38 -1.49
CA GLY A 70 7.40 11.53 -2.39
C GLY A 70 8.48 11.52 -3.48
N VAL A 71 8.93 10.33 -3.91
CA VAL A 71 9.94 10.18 -4.98
C VAL A 71 9.28 10.21 -6.34
N THR A 72 8.22 9.43 -6.53
CA THR A 72 7.59 9.18 -7.84
C THR A 72 6.19 9.78 -7.95
N GLU A 73 5.84 10.16 -9.17
CA GLU A 73 4.48 10.60 -9.55
C GLU A 73 4.02 9.87 -10.80
N GLY A 74 2.69 9.69 -10.91
CA GLY A 74 2.04 9.24 -12.13
C GLY A 74 1.72 10.41 -13.07
N LEU A 75 1.17 10.09 -14.22
CA LEU A 75 0.65 11.11 -15.14
C LEU A 75 -0.51 11.89 -14.51
N THR A 76 -1.31 11.22 -13.71
CA THR A 76 -2.39 11.78 -12.88
C THR A 76 -2.17 11.38 -11.42
N ALA A 77 -2.92 11.97 -10.51
CA ALA A 77 -2.97 11.61 -9.08
C ALA A 77 -4.36 11.08 -8.71
N LEU A 78 -4.49 10.52 -7.51
CA LEU A 78 -5.76 10.15 -6.90
C LEU A 78 -6.11 11.21 -5.85
N ASP A 79 -7.31 11.80 -5.95
CA ASP A 79 -7.79 12.72 -4.93
C ASP A 79 -8.42 12.00 -3.74
N ALA A 80 -8.73 12.75 -2.69
CA ALA A 80 -9.33 12.21 -1.46
C ALA A 80 -10.72 11.56 -1.69
N ASN A 81 -11.38 11.84 -2.81
CA ASN A 81 -12.68 11.27 -3.16
C ASN A 81 -12.56 10.03 -4.07
N GLY A 82 -11.35 9.57 -4.36
CA GLY A 82 -11.12 8.44 -5.27
C GLY A 82 -11.30 8.78 -6.75
N SER A 83 -11.10 10.05 -7.12
CA SER A 83 -11.16 10.49 -8.50
C SER A 83 -9.78 10.87 -9.04
N ALA A 84 -9.60 10.79 -10.37
CA ALA A 84 -8.38 11.26 -10.99
C ALA A 84 -8.22 12.77 -10.83
N ALA A 85 -7.05 13.20 -10.41
CA ALA A 85 -6.67 14.60 -10.22
C ALA A 85 -5.43 14.95 -11.05
N PRO A 86 -5.22 16.22 -11.39
CA PRO A 86 -4.02 16.67 -12.08
C PRO A 86 -2.73 16.37 -11.31
N ALA A 87 -1.73 15.83 -12.03
CA ALA A 87 -0.35 15.67 -11.58
C ALA A 87 0.60 16.15 -12.70
N LEU A 88 1.40 15.30 -13.32
CA LEU A 88 2.20 15.68 -14.50
C LEU A 88 1.35 16.08 -15.70
N ALA A 89 0.15 15.50 -15.86
CA ALA A 89 -0.88 16.05 -16.73
C ALA A 89 -1.73 17.08 -15.95
N GLU A 90 -1.84 18.30 -16.48
CA GLU A 90 -2.69 19.35 -15.92
C GLU A 90 -4.17 19.18 -16.32
N SER A 91 -4.43 18.50 -17.44
CA SER A 91 -5.77 18.22 -17.94
C SER A 91 -5.75 17.06 -18.91
N TRP A 92 -6.93 16.48 -19.16
CA TRP A 92 -7.11 15.43 -20.16
C TRP A 92 -8.50 15.47 -20.76
N ARG A 93 -8.62 14.87 -21.94
CA ARG A 93 -9.90 14.69 -22.62
C ARG A 93 -9.93 13.35 -23.33
N ARG A 94 -11.12 12.79 -23.46
CA ARG A 94 -11.34 11.59 -24.25
C ARG A 94 -11.48 11.98 -25.74
N ASP A 95 -10.75 11.26 -26.61
CA ASP A 95 -10.79 11.41 -28.06
C ASP A 95 -11.26 10.08 -28.70
N GLY A 96 -12.59 9.87 -28.69
CA GLY A 96 -13.21 8.62 -29.10
C GLY A 96 -13.32 7.58 -27.97
N GLU A 97 -13.54 6.31 -28.35
CA GLU A 97 -13.82 5.26 -27.35
C GLU A 97 -12.56 4.71 -26.65
N LYS A 98 -11.45 4.68 -27.39
CA LYS A 98 -10.21 4.00 -26.97
C LYS A 98 -9.03 4.94 -26.75
N THR A 99 -9.20 6.23 -26.99
CA THR A 99 -8.11 7.21 -27.01
C THR A 99 -8.37 8.33 -26.02
N TRP A 100 -7.34 8.73 -25.31
CA TRP A 100 -7.30 9.88 -24.44
C TRP A 100 -6.12 10.77 -24.80
N GLU A 101 -6.28 12.07 -24.62
CA GLU A 101 -5.23 13.07 -24.76
C GLU A 101 -5.00 13.75 -23.42
N PHE A 102 -3.73 13.82 -23.01
CA PHE A 102 -3.27 14.41 -21.75
C PHE A 102 -2.36 15.58 -22.06
N SER A 103 -2.70 16.75 -21.51
CA SER A 103 -1.89 17.97 -21.63
C SER A 103 -0.92 18.01 -20.46
N LEU A 104 0.39 18.04 -20.74
CA LEU A 104 1.43 18.07 -19.72
C LEU A 104 1.64 19.50 -19.20
N ARG A 105 1.94 19.61 -17.91
CA ARG A 105 2.50 20.83 -17.32
C ARG A 105 3.99 20.95 -17.61
N ASP A 106 4.54 22.12 -17.35
CA ASP A 106 5.99 22.29 -17.29
C ASP A 106 6.52 21.62 -16.03
N ALA A 107 7.37 20.62 -16.20
CA ALA A 107 8.01 19.87 -15.13
C ALA A 107 9.35 19.33 -15.60
N THR A 108 10.25 19.06 -14.64
CA THR A 108 11.55 18.45 -14.88
C THR A 108 11.66 17.15 -14.09
N PHE A 109 12.44 16.22 -14.61
CA PHE A 109 12.94 15.08 -13.84
C PHE A 109 14.01 15.52 -12.86
N GLN A 110 14.29 14.70 -11.86
CA GLN A 110 15.32 14.96 -10.85
C GLN A 110 16.74 15.01 -11.45
N ASP A 111 16.97 14.38 -12.63
CA ASP A 111 18.21 14.49 -13.40
C ASP A 111 18.33 15.79 -14.22
N GLY A 112 17.34 16.69 -14.13
CA GLY A 112 17.29 17.96 -14.85
C GLY A 112 16.72 17.88 -16.26
N GLY A 113 16.34 16.71 -16.75
CA GLY A 113 15.66 16.54 -18.04
C GLY A 113 14.22 17.05 -17.99
N GLU A 114 13.72 17.58 -19.12
CA GLU A 114 12.31 18.02 -19.22
C GLU A 114 11.34 16.82 -19.31
N VAL A 115 10.18 16.91 -18.64
CA VAL A 115 9.09 15.95 -18.77
C VAL A 115 8.33 16.23 -20.07
N THR A 116 8.81 15.69 -21.18
CA THR A 116 8.21 15.86 -22.50
C THR A 116 7.19 14.77 -22.83
N PRO A 117 6.28 14.97 -23.80
CA PRO A 117 5.38 13.93 -24.27
C PRO A 117 6.10 12.65 -24.74
N ALA A 118 7.28 12.79 -25.35
CA ALA A 118 8.08 11.64 -25.77
C ALA A 118 8.65 10.86 -24.56
N ALA A 119 9.15 11.55 -23.54
CA ALA A 119 9.66 10.91 -22.32
C ALA A 119 8.54 10.18 -21.56
N VAL A 120 7.33 10.76 -21.46
CA VAL A 120 6.17 10.10 -20.87
C VAL A 120 5.77 8.86 -21.66
N ALA A 121 5.74 8.95 -23.00
CA ALA A 121 5.41 7.81 -23.85
C ALA A 121 6.42 6.68 -23.72
N GLU A 122 7.72 7.00 -23.66
CA GLU A 122 8.80 6.03 -23.43
C GLU A 122 8.69 5.35 -22.05
N SER A 123 8.45 6.13 -20.99
CA SER A 123 8.27 5.61 -19.64
C SER A 123 7.07 4.63 -19.56
N LEU A 124 5.93 4.98 -20.16
CA LEU A 124 4.76 4.09 -20.19
C LEU A 124 4.99 2.85 -21.07
N ALA A 125 5.78 2.94 -22.15
CA ALA A 125 6.13 1.79 -22.94
C ALA A 125 6.96 0.78 -22.13
N HIS A 126 7.93 1.24 -21.34
CA HIS A 126 8.69 0.39 -20.42
C HIS A 126 7.80 -0.32 -19.40
N ALA A 127 6.78 0.38 -18.85
CA ALA A 127 5.82 -0.24 -17.95
C ALA A 127 4.95 -1.30 -18.65
N THR A 128 4.59 -1.08 -19.92
CA THR A 128 3.79 -2.03 -20.72
C THR A 128 4.61 -3.28 -21.10
N ASP A 129 5.90 -3.11 -21.36
CA ASP A 129 6.82 -4.17 -21.77
C ASP A 129 7.42 -4.94 -20.57
N ALA A 130 7.16 -4.51 -19.34
CA ALA A 130 7.68 -5.15 -18.13
C ALA A 130 7.11 -6.55 -17.91
N GLU A 131 7.94 -7.48 -17.43
CA GLU A 131 7.54 -8.85 -17.07
C GLU A 131 7.92 -9.16 -15.62
N PRO A 132 6.93 -9.34 -14.71
CA PRO A 132 5.48 -9.17 -14.94
C PRO A 132 5.09 -7.71 -15.16
N ALA A 133 4.05 -7.48 -15.95
CA ALA A 133 3.48 -6.16 -16.13
C ALA A 133 2.88 -5.63 -14.79
N PRO A 134 2.93 -4.30 -14.55
CA PRO A 134 2.30 -3.70 -13.38
C PRO A 134 0.82 -4.09 -13.23
N ALA A 135 0.37 -4.36 -12.00
CA ALA A 135 -1.02 -4.75 -11.72
C ALA A 135 -2.05 -3.74 -12.29
N ALA A 136 -1.69 -2.44 -12.33
CA ALA A 136 -2.52 -1.41 -12.93
C ALA A 136 -2.77 -1.61 -14.44
N LEU A 137 -1.94 -2.37 -15.13
CA LEU A 137 -2.09 -2.71 -16.56
C LEU A 137 -2.72 -4.09 -16.80
N ALA A 138 -3.14 -4.80 -15.76
CA ALA A 138 -3.78 -6.11 -15.92
C ALA A 138 -4.98 -6.02 -16.86
N GLY A 139 -4.95 -6.79 -17.96
CA GLY A 139 -5.98 -6.81 -19.00
C GLY A 139 -6.05 -5.55 -19.88
N VAL A 140 -5.08 -4.65 -19.78
CA VAL A 140 -5.04 -3.40 -20.56
C VAL A 140 -3.79 -3.36 -21.42
N ASP A 141 -3.98 -3.42 -22.73
CA ASP A 141 -2.91 -3.16 -23.72
C ASP A 141 -2.94 -1.66 -24.05
N LEU A 142 -1.93 -0.94 -23.58
CA LEU A 142 -1.82 0.52 -23.63
C LEU A 142 -0.68 0.91 -24.55
N ARG A 143 -0.92 1.90 -25.41
CA ARG A 143 0.09 2.54 -26.25
C ARG A 143 0.06 4.04 -26.04
N ALA A 144 1.18 4.63 -25.66
CA ALA A 144 1.37 6.06 -25.54
C ALA A 144 2.23 6.60 -26.69
N GLU A 145 1.91 7.80 -27.15
CA GLU A 145 2.69 8.52 -28.19
C GLU A 145 2.64 10.03 -27.95
N ALA A 146 3.72 10.71 -28.36
CA ALA A 146 3.74 12.18 -28.34
C ALA A 146 2.81 12.74 -29.44
N SER A 147 2.03 13.78 -29.10
CA SER A 147 1.11 14.44 -29.98
C SER A 147 1.27 15.96 -29.89
N GLY A 148 2.27 16.51 -30.57
CA GLY A 148 2.67 17.93 -30.44
C GLY A 148 3.59 18.18 -29.24
N ASP A 149 3.73 19.45 -28.86
CA ASP A 149 4.79 19.87 -27.92
C ASP A 149 4.48 19.55 -26.46
N ARG A 150 3.20 19.44 -26.09
CA ARG A 150 2.76 19.27 -24.69
C ARG A 150 1.72 18.17 -24.50
N MET A 151 1.41 17.38 -25.50
CA MET A 151 0.31 16.43 -25.46
C MET A 151 0.80 14.99 -25.60
N VAL A 152 0.33 14.12 -24.72
CA VAL A 152 0.48 12.67 -24.81
C VAL A 152 -0.85 12.08 -25.23
N ARG A 153 -0.86 11.33 -26.33
CA ARG A 153 -2.00 10.53 -26.76
C ARG A 153 -1.83 9.10 -26.29
N ILE A 154 -2.84 8.58 -25.59
CA ILE A 154 -2.82 7.21 -25.08
C ILE A 154 -4.01 6.46 -25.65
N THR A 155 -3.73 5.32 -26.29
CA THR A 155 -4.75 4.45 -26.90
C THR A 155 -4.70 3.08 -26.23
N THR A 156 -5.86 2.50 -25.97
CA THR A 156 -6.01 1.14 -25.41
C THR A 156 -6.65 0.20 -26.41
N ALA A 157 -6.30 -1.10 -26.36
CA ALA A 157 -6.85 -2.11 -27.28
C ALA A 157 -8.38 -2.26 -27.13
N VAL A 158 -8.89 -2.11 -25.92
CA VAL A 158 -10.32 -2.05 -25.57
C VAL A 158 -10.66 -0.70 -24.94
N PRO A 159 -11.92 -0.23 -24.99
CA PRO A 159 -12.28 1.03 -24.34
C PRO A 159 -11.97 0.99 -22.83
N ASP A 160 -11.18 1.96 -22.34
CA ASP A 160 -10.93 2.16 -20.91
C ASP A 160 -11.49 3.54 -20.50
N PRO A 161 -12.70 3.58 -19.94
CA PRO A 161 -13.34 4.85 -19.56
C PRO A 161 -12.70 5.49 -18.32
N VAL A 162 -11.86 4.76 -17.58
CA VAL A 162 -11.19 5.21 -16.36
C VAL A 162 -9.67 5.30 -16.49
N LEU A 163 -9.16 5.36 -17.73
CA LEU A 163 -7.73 5.48 -18.00
C LEU A 163 -7.04 6.59 -17.18
N PRO A 164 -7.61 7.80 -17.01
CA PRO A 164 -7.00 8.81 -16.14
C PRO A 164 -6.83 8.35 -14.69
N LEU A 165 -7.78 7.59 -14.17
CA LEU A 165 -7.68 7.04 -12.82
C LEU A 165 -6.62 5.95 -12.72
N ARG A 166 -6.52 5.07 -13.72
CA ARG A 166 -5.48 4.04 -13.84
C ARG A 166 -4.07 4.64 -13.85
N LEU A 167 -3.87 5.75 -14.57
CA LEU A 167 -2.58 6.45 -14.68
C LEU A 167 -2.16 7.20 -13.39
N SER A 168 -2.99 7.16 -12.34
CA SER A 168 -2.63 7.61 -10.99
C SER A 168 -1.95 6.52 -10.16
N SER A 169 -1.83 5.29 -10.70
CA SER A 169 -1.21 4.19 -9.97
C SER A 169 0.26 4.47 -9.68
N PRO A 170 0.75 4.23 -8.47
CA PRO A 170 2.18 4.28 -8.17
C PRO A 170 3.02 3.40 -9.08
N SER A 171 2.45 2.28 -9.57
CA SER A 171 3.14 1.35 -10.47
C SER A 171 3.25 1.84 -11.92
N LEU A 172 2.65 2.99 -12.25
CA LEU A 172 2.78 3.68 -13.54
C LEU A 172 3.50 5.02 -13.37
N ALA A 173 4.48 5.06 -12.47
CA ALA A 173 5.32 6.23 -12.25
C ALA A 173 6.06 6.63 -13.54
N ILE A 174 6.15 7.94 -13.76
CA ILE A 174 6.88 8.50 -14.92
C ILE A 174 8.32 8.75 -14.51
N LEU A 175 9.24 8.08 -15.18
CA LEU A 175 10.69 8.18 -14.97
C LEU A 175 11.40 8.67 -16.22
N SER A 176 12.57 9.30 -16.04
CA SER A 176 13.42 9.69 -17.17
C SER A 176 14.03 8.45 -17.86
N LYS A 177 14.45 8.60 -19.11
CA LYS A 177 15.06 7.53 -19.91
C LYS A 177 16.27 6.86 -19.25
N ASP A 178 16.99 7.60 -18.42
CA ASP A 178 18.24 7.11 -17.79
C ASP A 178 17.93 6.12 -16.63
N ALA A 179 16.65 6.07 -16.16
CA ALA A 179 16.17 5.02 -15.27
C ALA A 179 16.19 3.62 -15.91
N TYR A 180 16.14 3.56 -17.24
CA TYR A 180 16.01 2.34 -18.04
C TYR A 180 17.35 1.95 -18.69
N GLY A 181 18.37 1.75 -17.86
CA GLY A 181 19.72 1.44 -18.33
C GLY A 181 19.85 0.08 -19.03
N LYS A 182 21.12 -0.38 -19.22
CA LYS A 182 21.43 -1.67 -19.90
C LYS A 182 21.11 -2.92 -19.08
N SER A 183 20.62 -2.77 -17.87
CA SER A 183 20.19 -3.88 -17.01
C SER A 183 18.68 -4.08 -17.12
N ASP A 184 18.20 -5.31 -16.90
CA ASP A 184 16.78 -5.64 -16.82
C ASP A 184 16.07 -5.00 -15.59
N ARG A 185 16.71 -4.02 -14.95
CA ARG A 185 16.27 -3.37 -13.71
C ARG A 185 16.06 -1.89 -13.96
N VAL A 186 14.93 -1.38 -13.49
CA VAL A 186 14.64 0.05 -13.46
C VAL A 186 15.32 0.67 -12.23
N ASP A 187 16.03 1.76 -12.44
CA ASP A 187 16.71 2.51 -11.37
C ASP A 187 16.00 3.86 -11.14
N PRO A 188 15.24 4.03 -10.05
CA PRO A 188 14.56 5.29 -9.76
C PRO A 188 15.47 6.37 -9.14
N VAL A 189 16.73 6.05 -8.82
CA VAL A 189 17.66 6.97 -8.14
C VAL A 189 18.01 8.17 -9.03
N GLY A 190 17.51 9.35 -8.65
CA GLY A 190 17.73 10.60 -9.41
C GLY A 190 16.93 10.72 -10.72
N HIS A 191 15.98 9.80 -10.99
CA HIS A 191 15.31 9.72 -12.29
C HIS A 191 13.78 9.92 -12.24
N ALA A 192 13.25 10.27 -11.10
CA ALA A 192 11.81 10.49 -10.90
C ALA A 192 11.42 11.98 -11.00
N THR A 193 10.19 12.31 -10.57
CA THR A 193 9.63 13.67 -10.71
C THR A 193 9.15 14.28 -9.40
N GLY A 194 9.09 13.52 -8.31
CA GLY A 194 8.51 13.95 -7.04
C GLY A 194 9.35 14.96 -6.26
N PRO A 195 8.81 15.52 -5.16
CA PRO A 195 9.47 16.58 -4.36
C PRO A 195 10.72 16.14 -3.60
N PHE A 196 11.00 14.84 -3.52
CA PHE A 196 12.21 14.30 -2.90
C PHE A 196 12.94 13.38 -3.87
N GLU A 197 14.19 13.70 -4.12
CA GLU A 197 15.11 12.93 -4.96
C GLU A 197 15.75 11.80 -4.14
N LEU A 198 15.59 10.57 -4.60
CA LEU A 198 16.28 9.42 -4.04
C LEU A 198 17.76 9.48 -4.43
N THR A 199 18.65 9.69 -3.45
CA THR A 199 20.08 9.87 -3.68
C THR A 199 20.92 8.66 -3.30
N LYS A 200 20.41 7.83 -2.37
CA LYS A 200 21.13 6.63 -1.91
C LYS A 200 20.17 5.56 -1.40
N VAL A 201 20.47 4.33 -1.75
CA VAL A 201 19.79 3.12 -1.25
C VAL A 201 20.81 2.19 -0.61
N ASN A 202 20.58 1.74 0.63
CA ASN A 202 21.42 0.79 1.35
C ASN A 202 20.69 -0.55 1.47
N GLY A 203 20.52 -1.25 0.34
CA GLY A 203 19.79 -2.50 0.26
C GLY A 203 18.37 -2.37 0.82
N ALA A 204 17.96 -3.34 1.64
CA ALA A 204 16.64 -3.36 2.27
C ALA A 204 16.59 -2.69 3.65
N THR A 205 17.57 -1.83 4.01
CA THR A 205 17.67 -1.27 5.37
C THR A 205 17.36 0.21 5.46
N SER A 206 17.79 1.01 4.47
CA SER A 206 17.58 2.45 4.48
C SER A 206 17.72 3.08 3.10
N ALA A 207 17.16 4.27 2.96
CA ALA A 207 17.34 5.15 1.82
C ALA A 207 17.50 6.59 2.30
N SER A 208 18.25 7.40 1.54
CA SER A 208 18.38 8.85 1.76
C SER A 208 17.82 9.58 0.56
N LEU A 209 17.04 10.61 0.84
CA LEU A 209 16.40 11.45 -0.16
C LEU A 209 16.72 12.91 0.14
N ASP A 210 17.09 13.66 -0.87
CA ASP A 210 17.28 15.10 -0.76
C ASP A 210 16.07 15.84 -1.35
N ARG A 211 15.84 17.06 -0.92
CA ARG A 211 14.77 17.87 -1.50
C ARG A 211 15.11 18.22 -2.95
N PHE A 212 14.14 18.01 -3.84
CA PHE A 212 14.23 18.47 -5.23
C PHE A 212 13.71 19.91 -5.32
N ASP A 213 14.65 20.86 -5.42
CA ASP A 213 14.33 22.29 -5.35
C ASP A 213 13.54 22.79 -6.58
N ASP A 214 13.71 22.16 -7.73
CA ASP A 214 13.02 22.50 -9.00
C ASP A 214 11.69 21.72 -9.19
N TYR A 215 11.15 21.17 -8.11
CA TYR A 215 9.87 20.46 -8.17
C TYR A 215 8.73 21.38 -8.63
N TRP A 216 7.98 20.96 -9.63
CA TRP A 216 6.91 21.75 -10.25
C TRP A 216 5.80 22.18 -9.26
N GLY A 217 5.53 21.37 -8.23
CA GLY A 217 4.53 21.64 -7.18
C GLY A 217 5.04 22.55 -6.07
N GLY A 218 6.22 23.14 -6.23
CA GLY A 218 6.88 24.04 -5.28
C GLY A 218 7.81 23.31 -4.31
N ARG A 219 8.75 24.08 -3.77
CA ARG A 219 9.83 23.59 -2.91
C ARG A 219 9.31 22.93 -1.64
N ALA A 220 9.74 21.71 -1.35
CA ALA A 220 9.39 21.02 -0.11
C ALA A 220 9.98 21.73 1.12
N GLN A 221 9.26 21.68 2.25
CA GLN A 221 9.69 22.37 3.48
C GLN A 221 10.79 21.61 4.23
N ALA A 222 10.83 20.28 4.16
CA ALA A 222 11.94 19.49 4.69
C ALA A 222 13.15 19.54 3.74
N ALA A 223 14.38 19.51 4.31
CA ALA A 223 15.61 19.43 3.51
C ALA A 223 15.80 18.06 2.84
N GLY A 224 15.12 17.05 3.30
CA GLY A 224 15.17 15.70 2.77
C GLY A 224 14.53 14.69 3.71
N VAL A 225 14.63 13.42 3.37
CA VAL A 225 14.09 12.29 4.11
C VAL A 225 15.16 11.23 4.31
N ASP A 226 15.36 10.80 5.56
CA ASP A 226 16.18 9.65 5.91
C ASP A 226 15.23 8.50 6.25
N ALA A 227 14.98 7.64 5.26
CA ALA A 227 14.06 6.52 5.39
C ALA A 227 14.79 5.29 5.96
N ARG A 228 14.15 4.61 6.91
CA ARG A 228 14.55 3.29 7.44
C ARG A 228 13.46 2.27 7.15
N PHE A 229 13.83 1.09 6.72
CA PHE A 229 12.92 -0.03 6.52
C PHE A 229 13.02 -0.95 7.73
N ILE A 230 12.03 -0.89 8.62
CA ILE A 230 12.04 -1.61 9.90
C ILE A 230 10.80 -2.50 9.94
N ALA A 231 10.95 -3.79 9.67
CA ALA A 231 9.83 -4.74 9.64
C ALA A 231 9.19 -4.95 11.02
N ASP A 232 9.98 -4.92 12.11
CA ASP A 232 9.47 -5.07 13.47
C ASP A 232 8.74 -3.81 13.93
N GLY A 233 7.42 -3.93 14.15
CA GLY A 233 6.57 -2.80 14.56
C GLY A 233 6.86 -2.29 15.96
N THR A 234 7.32 -3.16 16.89
CA THR A 234 7.72 -2.76 18.23
C THR A 234 8.99 -1.92 18.19
N ALA A 235 9.95 -2.31 17.33
CA ALA A 235 11.15 -1.51 17.11
C ALA A 235 10.82 -0.13 16.52
N ARG A 236 9.86 -0.04 15.55
CA ARG A 236 9.41 1.25 15.01
C ARG A 236 8.79 2.14 16.10
N ALA A 237 7.87 1.60 16.90
CA ALA A 237 7.24 2.35 17.99
C ALA A 237 8.26 2.83 19.03
N ASN A 238 9.22 1.99 19.40
CA ASN A 238 10.29 2.34 20.32
C ASN A 238 11.20 3.43 19.77
N ALA A 239 11.63 3.34 18.50
CA ALA A 239 12.48 4.33 17.87
C ALA A 239 11.80 5.72 17.77
N LEU A 240 10.48 5.76 17.58
CA LEU A 240 9.72 7.00 17.68
C LEU A 240 9.74 7.56 19.11
N ARG A 241 9.46 6.73 20.13
CA ARG A 241 9.44 7.15 21.53
C ARG A 241 10.79 7.66 22.05
N THR A 242 11.88 7.10 21.55
CA THR A 242 13.25 7.54 21.89
C THR A 242 13.71 8.75 21.10
N GLY A 243 12.91 9.25 20.15
CA GLY A 243 13.24 10.39 19.30
C GLY A 243 14.26 10.06 18.21
N GLU A 244 14.47 8.76 17.91
CA GLU A 244 15.30 8.32 16.76
C GLU A 244 14.59 8.48 15.42
N LEU A 245 13.25 8.49 15.45
CA LEU A 245 12.37 8.71 14.30
C LEU A 245 11.48 9.91 14.53
N ASP A 246 11.06 10.51 13.44
CA ASP A 246 10.07 11.58 13.39
C ASP A 246 8.69 11.04 12.97
N ILE A 247 8.68 10.03 12.09
CA ILE A 247 7.47 9.36 11.59
C ILE A 247 7.69 7.85 11.63
N ALA A 248 6.76 7.11 12.21
CA ALA A 248 6.73 5.65 12.22
C ALA A 248 5.43 5.16 11.56
N GLU A 249 5.54 4.57 10.37
CA GLU A 249 4.41 4.00 9.65
C GLU A 249 3.94 2.69 10.29
N ALA A 250 2.63 2.41 10.21
CA ALA A 250 2.00 1.14 10.58
C ALA A 250 2.48 0.61 11.94
N VAL A 251 2.31 1.41 12.99
CA VAL A 251 2.51 0.97 14.37
C VAL A 251 1.49 -0.12 14.68
N PRO A 252 1.91 -1.30 15.17
CA PRO A 252 0.97 -2.36 15.52
C PRO A 252 -0.04 -1.92 16.58
N VAL A 253 -1.25 -2.46 16.50
CA VAL A 253 -2.32 -2.21 17.46
C VAL A 253 -1.85 -2.42 18.89
N ALA A 254 -1.19 -3.55 19.17
CA ALA A 254 -0.63 -3.86 20.49
C ALA A 254 0.41 -2.86 21.02
N GLN A 255 0.96 -2.00 20.15
CA GLN A 255 1.88 -0.93 20.54
C GLN A 255 1.23 0.45 20.58
N ALA A 256 -0.02 0.58 20.13
CA ALA A 256 -0.74 1.86 20.08
C ALA A 256 -0.83 2.55 21.45
N ALA A 257 -1.11 1.78 22.50
CA ALA A 257 -1.18 2.30 23.87
C ALA A 257 0.18 2.76 24.43
N SER A 258 1.30 2.36 23.82
CA SER A 258 2.64 2.79 24.22
C SER A 258 3.04 4.15 23.67
N LEU A 259 2.29 4.70 22.73
CA LEU A 259 2.47 6.04 22.17
C LEU A 259 1.58 7.05 22.88
N ASP A 260 2.10 8.24 23.08
CA ASP A 260 1.31 9.36 23.57
C ASP A 260 0.17 9.68 22.58
N LYS A 261 -0.95 10.17 23.12
CA LYS A 261 -2.13 10.45 22.30
C LYS A 261 -1.86 11.50 21.20
N GLU A 262 -0.99 12.45 21.51
CA GLU A 262 -0.58 13.54 20.61
C GLU A 262 0.32 13.04 19.47
N THR A 263 1.09 11.98 19.69
CA THR A 263 1.97 11.39 18.69
C THR A 263 1.30 10.30 17.87
N ARG A 264 0.17 9.78 18.32
CA ARG A 264 -0.59 8.73 17.63
C ARG A 264 -1.62 9.33 16.68
N ARG A 265 -1.56 8.93 15.41
CA ARG A 265 -2.57 9.26 14.40
C ARG A 265 -3.13 7.95 13.85
N ASP A 266 -4.43 7.78 13.90
CA ASP A 266 -5.10 6.65 13.26
C ASP A 266 -5.95 7.13 12.09
N THR A 267 -5.85 6.43 10.99
CA THR A 267 -6.52 6.78 9.73
C THR A 267 -7.24 5.56 9.18
N ALA A 268 -8.54 5.71 8.90
CA ALA A 268 -9.29 4.70 8.17
C ALA A 268 -8.68 4.55 6.77
N THR A 269 -8.50 3.29 6.32
CA THR A 269 -7.91 3.00 5.02
C THR A 269 -8.87 2.21 4.14
N THR A 270 -8.56 2.12 2.86
CA THR A 270 -9.31 1.28 1.92
C THR A 270 -8.99 -0.20 2.07
N ARG A 271 -8.31 -0.60 3.15
CA ARG A 271 -7.94 -1.98 3.43
C ARG A 271 -9.02 -2.70 4.22
N THR A 272 -9.48 -3.83 3.68
CA THR A 272 -10.44 -4.71 4.34
C THR A 272 -9.79 -6.08 4.59
N THR A 273 -9.86 -6.57 5.83
CA THR A 273 -9.55 -7.95 6.15
C THR A 273 -10.82 -8.77 6.00
N SER A 274 -10.75 -9.81 5.17
CA SER A 274 -11.87 -10.69 4.86
C SER A 274 -11.48 -12.16 5.03
N LEU A 275 -12.45 -12.99 5.36
CA LEU A 275 -12.38 -14.44 5.18
C LEU A 275 -12.87 -14.77 3.77
N LEU A 276 -11.99 -15.34 2.95
CA LEU A 276 -12.27 -15.82 1.61
C LEU A 276 -12.50 -17.34 1.68
N LEU A 277 -13.63 -17.80 1.15
CA LEU A 277 -14.06 -19.20 1.16
C LEU A 277 -13.98 -19.75 -0.27
N ASN A 278 -13.23 -20.83 -0.48
CA ASN A 278 -13.04 -21.43 -1.79
C ASN A 278 -14.34 -22.01 -2.35
N ALA A 279 -14.96 -21.28 -3.27
CA ALA A 279 -16.26 -21.65 -3.84
C ALA A 279 -16.16 -22.76 -4.90
N SER A 280 -14.95 -23.17 -5.32
CA SER A 280 -14.74 -24.17 -6.39
C SER A 280 -14.52 -25.59 -5.87
N SER A 281 -14.02 -25.74 -4.65
CA SER A 281 -13.59 -27.03 -4.10
C SER A 281 -13.85 -27.17 -2.61
N GLY A 282 -13.59 -28.37 -2.05
CA GLY A 282 -13.72 -28.65 -0.62
C GLY A 282 -15.12 -28.46 -0.09
N ALA A 283 -15.24 -28.23 1.20
CA ALA A 283 -16.52 -28.04 1.89
C ALA A 283 -17.25 -26.78 1.38
N PHE A 284 -16.52 -25.72 1.08
CA PHE A 284 -17.11 -24.44 0.68
C PHE A 284 -17.53 -24.36 -0.81
N LYS A 285 -17.42 -25.46 -1.58
CA LYS A 285 -18.14 -25.60 -2.84
C LYS A 285 -19.66 -25.58 -2.62
N ASP A 286 -20.14 -26.07 -1.48
CA ASP A 286 -21.55 -26.02 -1.06
C ASP A 286 -21.88 -24.61 -0.52
N ALA A 287 -22.78 -23.90 -1.22
CA ALA A 287 -23.20 -22.55 -0.83
C ALA A 287 -23.85 -22.51 0.57
N GLY A 288 -24.55 -23.56 0.99
CA GLY A 288 -25.13 -23.66 2.34
C GLY A 288 -24.08 -23.77 3.43
N LEU A 289 -22.90 -24.38 3.16
CA LEU A 289 -21.79 -24.41 4.10
C LEU A 289 -21.07 -23.07 4.17
N ARG A 290 -20.98 -22.32 3.05
CA ARG A 290 -20.48 -20.92 3.09
C ARG A 290 -21.41 -20.04 3.93
N ALA A 291 -22.75 -20.18 3.74
CA ALA A 291 -23.72 -19.49 4.57
C ALA A 291 -23.59 -19.85 6.05
N ALA A 292 -23.36 -21.12 6.39
CA ALA A 292 -23.13 -21.56 7.77
C ALA A 292 -21.84 -20.94 8.36
N ALA A 293 -20.78 -20.85 7.56
CA ALA A 293 -19.54 -20.18 7.99
C ALA A 293 -19.81 -18.69 8.27
N ARG A 294 -20.48 -17.97 7.37
CA ARG A 294 -20.85 -16.56 7.57
C ARG A 294 -21.69 -16.36 8.83
N GLU A 295 -22.74 -17.18 9.02
CA GLU A 295 -23.64 -17.08 10.18
C GLU A 295 -22.97 -17.48 11.51
N GLY A 296 -21.93 -18.33 11.44
CA GLY A 296 -21.15 -18.73 12.59
C GLY A 296 -20.15 -17.67 13.06
N LEU A 297 -19.94 -16.57 12.30
CA LEU A 297 -18.97 -15.52 12.61
C LEU A 297 -19.63 -14.31 13.28
N ASP A 298 -19.18 -13.97 14.47
CA ASP A 298 -19.40 -12.65 15.08
C ASP A 298 -18.28 -11.71 14.65
N THR A 299 -18.53 -10.91 13.62
CA THR A 299 -17.53 -9.98 13.07
C THR A 299 -17.23 -8.79 13.96
N SER A 300 -18.08 -8.49 14.96
CA SER A 300 -17.86 -7.38 15.90
C SER A 300 -16.62 -7.57 16.79
N VAL A 301 -16.25 -8.82 17.05
CA VAL A 301 -15.08 -9.21 17.86
C VAL A 301 -13.78 -8.75 17.23
N PHE A 302 -13.67 -8.78 15.89
CA PHE A 302 -12.42 -8.42 15.22
C PHE A 302 -12.07 -6.94 15.44
N ALA A 303 -12.98 -6.03 15.17
CA ALA A 303 -12.73 -4.60 15.35
C ALA A 303 -12.48 -4.23 16.82
N LYS A 304 -13.24 -4.84 17.75
CA LYS A 304 -13.20 -4.50 19.16
C LYS A 304 -12.02 -5.15 19.89
N ASP A 305 -11.83 -6.45 19.73
CA ASP A 305 -10.96 -7.23 20.59
C ASP A 305 -9.60 -7.49 19.93
N VAL A 306 -9.56 -7.83 18.61
CA VAL A 306 -8.29 -8.06 17.89
C VAL A 306 -7.64 -6.75 17.49
N TYR A 307 -8.43 -5.78 16.98
CA TYR A 307 -7.92 -4.48 16.59
C TYR A 307 -8.06 -3.41 17.68
N GLU A 308 -8.46 -3.79 18.92
CA GLU A 308 -8.54 -2.92 20.10
C GLU A 308 -9.26 -1.57 19.83
N GLY A 309 -10.23 -1.56 18.91
CA GLY A 309 -10.93 -0.36 18.45
C GLY A 309 -10.24 0.43 17.34
N TYR A 310 -9.06 -0.01 16.86
CA TYR A 310 -8.38 0.56 15.69
C TYR A 310 -8.81 -0.11 14.38
N GLY A 311 -10.06 -0.46 14.27
CA GLY A 311 -10.71 -1.02 13.11
C GLY A 311 -12.21 -0.76 13.16
N ASP A 312 -12.84 -0.75 12.01
CA ASP A 312 -14.29 -0.64 11.89
C ASP A 312 -14.87 -2.02 11.53
N PRO A 313 -16.05 -2.42 12.05
CA PRO A 313 -16.63 -3.72 11.75
C PRO A 313 -16.78 -3.94 10.24
N GLY A 314 -16.44 -5.14 9.77
CA GLY A 314 -16.52 -5.51 8.36
C GLY A 314 -17.97 -5.51 7.87
N ALA A 315 -18.27 -4.67 6.88
CA ALA A 315 -19.61 -4.52 6.32
C ALA A 315 -19.69 -4.82 4.82
N GLY A 316 -18.57 -4.89 4.13
CA GLY A 316 -18.47 -5.15 2.69
C GLY A 316 -17.03 -5.12 2.20
N VAL A 317 -16.86 -5.10 0.89
CA VAL A 317 -15.55 -4.96 0.24
C VAL A 317 -14.97 -3.57 0.53
N TYR A 318 -15.81 -2.53 0.44
CA TYR A 318 -15.40 -1.14 0.65
C TYR A 318 -15.72 -0.69 2.07
N GLY A 319 -14.70 -0.17 2.79
CA GLY A 319 -14.82 0.30 4.15
C GLY A 319 -15.15 1.80 4.26
N PRO A 320 -15.19 2.34 5.50
CA PRO A 320 -15.54 3.74 5.77
C PRO A 320 -14.61 4.77 5.11
N ALA A 321 -13.36 4.41 4.80
CA ALA A 321 -12.46 5.28 4.07
C ALA A 321 -12.92 5.56 2.62
N VAL A 322 -13.80 4.71 2.09
CA VAL A 322 -14.41 4.86 0.76
C VAL A 322 -15.67 5.69 0.91
N THR A 323 -15.52 6.99 1.09
CA THR A 323 -16.61 7.92 1.50
C THR A 323 -17.79 7.94 0.53
N TRP A 324 -17.56 7.73 -0.77
CA TRP A 324 -18.63 7.68 -1.75
C TRP A 324 -19.52 6.43 -1.63
N ALA A 325 -19.06 5.37 -0.92
CA ALA A 325 -19.83 4.14 -0.67
C ALA A 325 -20.80 4.28 0.52
N GLU A 326 -20.66 5.35 1.32
CA GLU A 326 -21.53 5.61 2.45
C GLU A 326 -22.99 5.77 1.98
N GLY A 327 -23.88 5.04 2.64
CA GLY A 327 -25.31 5.04 2.32
C GLY A 327 -25.72 4.33 1.01
N LYS A 328 -24.75 3.83 0.23
CA LYS A 328 -25.02 3.11 -1.04
C LYS A 328 -25.00 1.58 -0.92
N ARG A 329 -24.66 1.03 0.23
CA ARG A 329 -24.55 -0.42 0.41
C ARG A 329 -25.91 -1.10 0.25
N ALA A 330 -26.01 -1.97 -0.74
CA ALA A 330 -27.18 -2.80 -0.96
C ALA A 330 -27.09 -4.11 -0.13
N ALA A 331 -28.24 -4.67 0.20
CA ALA A 331 -28.29 -5.99 0.84
C ALA A 331 -27.67 -7.06 -0.10
N PRO A 332 -26.97 -8.06 0.45
CA PRO A 332 -26.47 -9.18 -0.34
C PRO A 332 -27.57 -9.87 -1.13
N VAL A 333 -27.26 -10.26 -2.37
CA VAL A 333 -28.25 -10.84 -3.30
C VAL A 333 -27.92 -12.30 -3.61
N GLY A 334 -28.84 -13.19 -3.33
CA GLY A 334 -28.71 -14.61 -3.71
C GLY A 334 -28.09 -15.50 -2.63
N GLN A 335 -28.03 -15.05 -1.38
CA GLN A 335 -27.55 -15.86 -0.26
C GLN A 335 -28.32 -17.18 -0.15
N ALA A 336 -27.59 -18.28 0.03
CA ALA A 336 -28.15 -19.56 0.31
C ALA A 336 -28.56 -19.67 1.79
N PRO A 337 -29.57 -20.53 2.13
CA PRO A 337 -29.81 -20.88 3.51
C PRO A 337 -28.64 -21.68 4.11
N ALA A 338 -28.29 -21.41 5.36
CA ALA A 338 -27.22 -22.12 6.05
C ALA A 338 -27.55 -23.63 6.19
N LYS A 339 -26.50 -24.43 5.95
CA LYS A 339 -26.53 -25.88 6.07
C LYS A 339 -25.63 -26.33 7.22
N LYS A 340 -26.13 -27.20 8.09
CA LYS A 340 -25.30 -27.72 9.19
C LYS A 340 -24.06 -28.46 8.65
N PRO A 341 -22.85 -28.14 9.10
CA PRO A 341 -21.66 -28.90 8.77
C PRO A 341 -21.76 -30.36 9.22
N GLY A 342 -21.17 -31.28 8.45
CA GLY A 342 -21.10 -32.71 8.79
C GLY A 342 -19.81 -33.02 9.54
N ASP A 343 -19.73 -34.19 10.19
CA ASP A 343 -18.57 -34.64 11.00
C ASP A 343 -17.25 -34.74 10.21
N GLY A 344 -17.28 -34.66 8.87
CA GLY A 344 -16.11 -34.76 7.97
C GLY A 344 -15.69 -33.44 7.33
N ASP A 345 -16.40 -32.33 7.56
CA ASP A 345 -16.13 -31.05 6.92
C ASP A 345 -14.89 -30.39 7.58
N THR A 346 -13.73 -30.77 7.07
CA THR A 346 -12.43 -30.22 7.51
C THR A 346 -12.05 -29.03 6.60
N ILE A 347 -11.70 -27.90 7.23
CA ILE A 347 -11.30 -26.66 6.60
C ILE A 347 -9.81 -26.43 6.78
N ASN A 348 -9.07 -26.33 5.68
CA ASN A 348 -7.68 -25.86 5.67
C ASN A 348 -7.71 -24.34 5.55
N LEU A 349 -7.67 -23.65 6.68
CA LEU A 349 -7.62 -22.19 6.79
C LEU A 349 -6.17 -21.72 6.71
N ALA A 350 -5.88 -20.72 5.89
CA ALA A 350 -4.55 -20.12 5.84
C ALA A 350 -4.59 -18.60 6.06
N THR A 351 -3.46 -18.07 6.53
CA THR A 351 -3.16 -16.63 6.60
C THR A 351 -1.66 -16.42 6.67
N TYR A 352 -1.22 -15.15 6.63
CA TYR A 352 0.19 -14.78 6.66
C TYR A 352 0.56 -13.95 7.90
N ASP A 353 1.86 -13.95 8.24
CA ASP A 353 2.40 -13.31 9.45
C ASP A 353 3.12 -11.98 9.21
N ASN A 354 3.22 -11.53 7.95
CA ASN A 354 3.77 -10.20 7.62
C ASN A 354 2.97 -9.04 8.25
N ARG A 355 1.71 -9.30 8.66
CA ARG A 355 0.86 -8.41 9.44
C ARG A 355 0.53 -9.09 10.77
N PRO A 356 1.00 -8.54 11.90
CA PRO A 356 0.92 -9.21 13.21
C PRO A 356 -0.50 -9.58 13.65
N GLU A 357 -1.50 -8.82 13.22
CA GLU A 357 -2.91 -9.02 13.59
C GLU A 357 -3.56 -10.21 12.87
N LEU A 358 -3.08 -10.59 11.68
CA LEU A 358 -3.75 -11.62 10.87
C LEU A 358 -3.71 -13.02 11.45
N PRO A 359 -2.60 -13.51 12.07
CA PRO A 359 -2.61 -14.78 12.78
C PRO A 359 -3.66 -14.83 13.89
N GLU A 360 -3.87 -13.71 14.60
CA GLU A 360 -4.87 -13.61 15.67
C GLU A 360 -6.29 -13.61 15.09
N VAL A 361 -6.55 -12.83 14.04
CA VAL A 361 -7.82 -12.89 13.29
C VAL A 361 -8.12 -14.32 12.85
N ALA A 362 -7.16 -15.01 12.25
CA ALA A 362 -7.36 -16.39 11.78
C ALA A 362 -7.61 -17.37 12.92
N GLN A 363 -6.99 -17.15 14.08
CA GLN A 363 -7.25 -17.97 15.26
C GLN A 363 -8.66 -17.77 15.81
N VAL A 364 -9.17 -16.54 15.82
CA VAL A 364 -10.57 -16.23 16.21
C VAL A 364 -11.54 -16.84 15.19
N VAL A 365 -11.28 -16.69 13.88
CA VAL A 365 -12.06 -17.33 12.81
C VAL A 365 -12.11 -18.83 13.02
N LYS A 366 -10.97 -19.49 13.26
CA LYS A 366 -10.90 -20.92 13.55
C LYS A 366 -11.82 -21.31 14.71
N GLN A 367 -11.73 -20.62 15.84
CA GLN A 367 -12.54 -20.91 17.04
C GLN A 367 -14.04 -20.76 16.76
N GLN A 368 -14.43 -19.75 16.00
CA GLN A 368 -15.85 -19.52 15.69
C GLN A 368 -16.37 -20.56 14.69
N LEU A 369 -15.60 -20.93 13.67
CA LEU A 369 -15.96 -22.00 12.73
C LEU A 369 -16.05 -23.37 13.43
N GLU A 370 -15.16 -23.65 14.39
CA GLU A 370 -15.24 -24.87 15.18
C GLU A 370 -16.51 -24.93 16.05
N LYS A 371 -16.95 -23.79 16.62
CA LYS A 371 -18.24 -23.68 17.31
C LYS A 371 -19.42 -23.87 16.37
N ALA A 372 -19.31 -23.48 15.10
CA ALA A 372 -20.31 -23.69 14.08
C ALA A 372 -20.36 -25.14 13.56
N GLY A 373 -19.41 -25.99 13.97
CA GLY A 373 -19.40 -27.43 13.67
C GLY A 373 -18.40 -27.87 12.62
N PHE A 374 -17.52 -26.99 12.14
CA PHE A 374 -16.41 -27.36 11.24
C PHE A 374 -15.22 -27.91 12.03
N THR A 375 -14.37 -28.69 11.37
CA THR A 375 -13.02 -29.02 11.87
C THR A 375 -12.01 -28.13 11.14
N VAL A 376 -11.21 -27.33 11.87
CA VAL A 376 -10.33 -26.34 11.23
C VAL A 376 -8.85 -26.59 11.49
N LYS A 377 -8.06 -26.70 10.42
CA LYS A 377 -6.59 -26.72 10.44
C LYS A 377 -6.07 -25.37 9.99
N LEU A 378 -5.32 -24.68 10.86
CA LEU A 378 -4.75 -23.36 10.55
C LEU A 378 -3.29 -23.50 10.08
N THR A 379 -2.99 -22.82 8.96
CA THR A 379 -1.63 -22.63 8.42
C THR A 379 -1.28 -21.16 8.45
N VAL A 380 -0.14 -20.81 9.05
CA VAL A 380 0.40 -19.43 9.06
C VAL A 380 1.81 -19.48 8.49
N ARG A 381 2.09 -18.66 7.47
CA ARG A 381 3.41 -18.51 6.84
C ARG A 381 3.58 -17.10 6.33
N GLU A 382 4.78 -16.75 5.87
CA GLU A 382 5.07 -15.54 5.14
C GLU A 382 4.29 -15.54 3.80
N TYR A 383 3.78 -14.35 3.38
CA TYR A 383 2.82 -14.20 2.28
C TYR A 383 3.34 -14.74 0.95
N SER A 384 4.58 -14.42 0.57
CA SER A 384 5.17 -14.85 -0.70
C SER A 384 5.23 -16.38 -0.86
N ARG A 385 5.17 -17.13 0.26
CA ARG A 385 5.13 -18.59 0.27
C ARG A 385 3.72 -19.18 0.21
N LEU A 386 2.70 -18.34 0.31
CA LEU A 386 1.30 -18.77 0.33
C LEU A 386 0.52 -18.31 -0.90
N GLU A 387 0.90 -17.18 -1.50
CA GLU A 387 0.14 -16.54 -2.57
C GLU A 387 -0.14 -17.47 -3.74
N GLY A 388 0.87 -18.14 -4.27
CA GLY A 388 0.70 -19.09 -5.37
C GLY A 388 -0.23 -20.26 -4.99
N ASP A 389 -0.05 -20.81 -3.77
CA ASP A 389 -0.91 -21.88 -3.27
C ASP A 389 -2.36 -21.41 -3.06
N ALA A 390 -2.57 -20.16 -2.63
CA ALA A 390 -3.90 -19.58 -2.45
C ALA A 390 -4.59 -19.33 -3.81
N LEU A 391 -3.87 -18.78 -4.78
CA LEU A 391 -4.37 -18.58 -6.14
C LEU A 391 -4.67 -19.90 -6.88
N ASP A 392 -3.91 -20.95 -6.59
CA ASP A 392 -4.17 -22.31 -7.07
C ASP A 392 -5.36 -23.01 -6.36
N GLY A 393 -5.99 -22.35 -5.37
CA GLY A 393 -7.12 -22.89 -4.62
C GLY A 393 -6.78 -24.06 -3.69
N LYS A 394 -5.52 -24.15 -3.20
CA LYS A 394 -5.06 -25.23 -2.31
C LYS A 394 -5.59 -25.12 -0.88
N PHE A 395 -6.17 -23.99 -0.51
CA PHE A 395 -6.80 -23.77 0.79
C PHE A 395 -8.32 -23.72 0.64
N ASP A 396 -9.04 -24.23 1.65
CA ASP A 396 -10.49 -24.13 1.72
C ASP A 396 -10.93 -22.73 2.14
N ALA A 397 -10.12 -22.05 2.96
CA ALA A 397 -10.38 -20.70 3.41
C ALA A 397 -9.06 -19.92 3.57
N PHE A 398 -9.12 -18.60 3.35
CA PHE A 398 -7.97 -17.71 3.49
C PHE A 398 -8.37 -16.40 4.18
N VAL A 399 -7.64 -16.00 5.22
CA VAL A 399 -7.79 -14.66 5.81
C VAL A 399 -6.81 -13.72 5.11
N LEU A 400 -7.35 -12.73 4.42
CA LEU A 400 -6.61 -11.77 3.60
C LEU A 400 -6.91 -10.34 4.02
N ALA A 401 -5.87 -9.50 4.14
CA ALA A 401 -6.00 -8.05 4.25
C ALA A 401 -5.73 -7.42 2.87
N ARG A 402 -6.77 -6.99 2.17
CA ARG A 402 -6.71 -6.43 0.80
C ARG A 402 -6.97 -4.93 0.82
N ASN A 403 -6.06 -4.14 0.26
CA ASN A 403 -6.33 -2.75 -0.06
C ASN A 403 -7.09 -2.70 -1.38
N THR A 404 -8.35 -2.29 -1.33
CA THR A 404 -9.27 -2.42 -2.45
C THR A 404 -9.12 -1.35 -3.54
N LEU A 405 -8.40 -0.26 -3.26
CA LEU A 405 -8.24 0.87 -4.19
C LEU A 405 -6.77 1.25 -4.43
N LEU A 406 -5.81 0.44 -3.97
CA LEU A 406 -4.39 0.76 -4.06
C LEU A 406 -3.91 0.83 -5.52
N ASP A 407 -4.28 -0.15 -6.33
CA ASP A 407 -3.69 -0.33 -7.66
C ASP A 407 -4.13 0.76 -8.65
N THR A 408 -5.43 0.97 -8.78
CA THR A 408 -5.97 1.90 -9.78
C THR A 408 -6.87 3.01 -9.21
N GLY A 409 -7.32 2.89 -7.95
CA GLY A 409 -8.37 3.76 -7.38
C GLY A 409 -9.78 3.46 -7.91
N ASP A 410 -9.91 2.56 -8.89
CA ASP A 410 -11.20 2.19 -9.47
C ASP A 410 -11.87 1.07 -8.65
N PRO A 411 -13.09 1.28 -8.13
CA PRO A 411 -13.78 0.25 -7.36
C PRO A 411 -14.12 -1.00 -8.19
N VAL A 412 -14.34 -0.86 -9.50
CA VAL A 412 -14.68 -2.00 -10.35
C VAL A 412 -13.47 -2.90 -10.59
N ALA A 413 -12.26 -2.33 -10.62
CA ALA A 413 -11.03 -3.09 -10.88
C ALA A 413 -10.78 -4.19 -9.84
N VAL A 414 -10.98 -3.92 -8.53
CA VAL A 414 -10.83 -4.95 -7.50
C VAL A 414 -11.91 -6.03 -7.60
N LEU A 415 -13.12 -5.67 -8.00
CA LEU A 415 -14.18 -6.67 -8.21
C LEU A 415 -13.87 -7.58 -9.40
N ALA A 416 -13.32 -7.01 -10.49
CA ALA A 416 -12.89 -7.75 -11.65
C ALA A 416 -11.73 -8.70 -11.33
N SER A 417 -10.71 -8.20 -10.67
CA SER A 417 -9.51 -8.96 -10.31
C SER A 417 -9.77 -10.08 -9.29
N ASP A 418 -10.53 -9.78 -8.23
CA ASP A 418 -10.58 -10.63 -7.06
C ASP A 418 -11.80 -11.57 -7.03
N TYR A 419 -12.87 -11.27 -7.83
CA TYR A 419 -14.15 -11.98 -7.66
C TYR A 419 -14.84 -12.43 -8.94
N THR A 420 -14.21 -12.27 -10.11
CA THR A 420 -14.73 -12.83 -11.38
C THR A 420 -14.09 -14.16 -11.73
N CYS A 421 -14.71 -14.94 -12.64
CA CYS A 421 -14.20 -16.23 -13.08
C CYS A 421 -12.77 -16.13 -13.68
N ASP A 422 -12.48 -15.04 -14.38
CA ASP A 422 -11.20 -14.79 -15.07
C ASP A 422 -10.29 -13.85 -14.27
N GLY A 423 -10.65 -13.54 -13.02
CA GLY A 423 -9.91 -12.62 -12.15
C GLY A 423 -8.54 -13.19 -11.76
N GLY A 424 -7.48 -12.40 -11.99
CA GLY A 424 -6.10 -12.83 -11.72
C GLY A 424 -5.73 -12.95 -10.24
N PHE A 425 -6.55 -12.40 -9.33
CA PHE A 425 -6.33 -12.45 -7.88
C PHE A 425 -7.51 -13.10 -7.11
N ASN A 426 -8.24 -14.01 -7.76
CA ASN A 426 -9.45 -14.63 -7.20
C ASN A 426 -9.13 -15.79 -6.23
N ILE A 427 -8.64 -15.49 -5.05
CA ILE A 427 -8.32 -16.49 -4.00
C ILE A 427 -9.58 -17.24 -3.53
N ALA A 428 -10.75 -16.59 -3.53
CA ALA A 428 -12.02 -17.23 -3.20
C ALA A 428 -12.47 -18.24 -4.27
N GLN A 429 -11.80 -18.32 -5.41
CA GLN A 429 -12.17 -19.18 -6.55
C GLN A 429 -13.65 -19.02 -6.93
N LEU A 430 -14.19 -17.80 -6.75
CA LEU A 430 -15.58 -17.49 -7.07
C LEU A 430 -15.74 -17.43 -8.59
N CYS A 431 -16.69 -18.21 -9.12
CA CYS A 431 -17.06 -18.14 -10.52
C CYS A 431 -18.58 -18.12 -10.64
N ASP A 432 -19.16 -16.93 -10.57
CA ASP A 432 -20.59 -16.66 -10.69
C ASP A 432 -20.89 -15.78 -11.90
N LYS A 433 -21.66 -16.29 -12.85
CA LYS A 433 -22.00 -15.55 -14.08
C LYS A 433 -22.83 -14.29 -13.84
N GLY A 434 -23.49 -14.16 -12.69
CA GLY A 434 -24.20 -12.94 -12.28
C GLY A 434 -23.23 -11.86 -11.80
N VAL A 435 -22.19 -12.27 -11.08
CA VAL A 435 -21.07 -11.39 -10.70
C VAL A 435 -20.31 -10.94 -11.94
N ASP A 436 -19.89 -11.88 -12.81
CA ASP A 436 -19.16 -11.57 -14.05
C ASP A 436 -19.89 -10.52 -14.89
N ARG A 437 -21.22 -10.71 -15.10
CA ARG A 437 -22.01 -9.75 -15.89
C ARG A 437 -22.11 -8.39 -15.21
N ALA A 438 -22.35 -8.35 -13.89
CA ALA A 438 -22.47 -7.10 -13.16
C ALA A 438 -21.17 -6.28 -13.20
N VAL A 439 -20.02 -6.96 -13.07
CA VAL A 439 -18.70 -6.35 -13.16
C VAL A 439 -18.43 -5.88 -14.60
N ALA A 440 -18.63 -6.73 -15.61
CA ALA A 440 -18.42 -6.37 -17.02
C ALA A 440 -19.32 -5.22 -17.50
N ASP A 441 -20.52 -5.08 -16.95
CA ASP A 441 -21.39 -3.94 -17.25
C ASP A 441 -20.93 -2.66 -16.53
N ALA A 442 -20.43 -2.79 -15.29
CA ALA A 442 -19.85 -1.67 -14.55
C ALA A 442 -18.57 -1.12 -15.21
N GLU A 443 -17.73 -1.99 -15.77
CA GLU A 443 -16.50 -1.60 -16.47
C GLU A 443 -16.74 -0.64 -17.63
N LYS A 444 -17.87 -0.74 -18.30
CA LYS A 444 -18.24 0.12 -19.45
C LYS A 444 -18.67 1.53 -19.05
N ILE A 445 -18.95 1.76 -17.77
CA ILE A 445 -19.52 3.04 -17.28
C ILE A 445 -18.40 4.06 -17.08
N ALA A 446 -18.46 5.16 -17.80
CA ALA A 446 -17.51 6.27 -17.70
C ALA A 446 -17.88 7.29 -16.62
N ASP A 447 -19.16 7.45 -16.33
CA ASP A 447 -19.65 8.37 -15.29
C ASP A 447 -19.30 7.83 -13.92
N THR A 448 -18.54 8.60 -13.14
CA THR A 448 -17.99 8.17 -11.84
C THR A 448 -19.10 7.75 -10.86
N ALA A 449 -20.17 8.54 -10.74
CA ALA A 449 -21.24 8.23 -9.78
C ALA A 449 -22.01 6.96 -10.16
N LYS A 450 -22.33 6.80 -11.44
CA LYS A 450 -23.00 5.59 -11.95
C LYS A 450 -22.10 4.37 -11.85
N ARG A 451 -20.78 4.52 -12.08
CA ARG A 451 -19.80 3.45 -11.93
C ARG A 451 -19.69 3.00 -10.46
N GLN A 452 -19.68 3.94 -9.53
CA GLN A 452 -19.72 3.67 -8.10
C GLN A 452 -21.01 2.93 -7.70
N ASP A 453 -22.17 3.36 -8.19
CA ASP A 453 -23.45 2.68 -7.93
C ASP A 453 -23.46 1.26 -8.52
N ALA A 454 -22.90 1.07 -9.71
CA ALA A 454 -22.76 -0.26 -10.32
C ALA A 454 -21.77 -1.15 -9.55
N ALA A 455 -20.68 -0.59 -9.03
CA ALA A 455 -19.75 -1.31 -8.16
C ALA A 455 -20.42 -1.80 -6.87
N MET A 456 -21.26 -0.96 -6.24
CA MET A 456 -22.03 -1.38 -5.05
C MET A 456 -23.07 -2.47 -5.37
N ALA A 457 -23.69 -2.42 -6.54
CA ALA A 457 -24.60 -3.47 -6.99
C ALA A 457 -23.87 -4.80 -7.27
N ALA A 458 -22.66 -4.74 -7.83
CA ALA A 458 -21.80 -5.92 -8.03
C ALA A 458 -21.29 -6.46 -6.69
N GLU A 459 -20.86 -5.59 -5.76
CA GLU A 459 -20.51 -5.97 -4.38
C GLU A 459 -21.62 -6.78 -3.70
N ALA A 460 -22.87 -6.34 -3.82
CA ALA A 460 -24.02 -7.05 -3.23
C ALA A 460 -24.16 -8.48 -3.77
N ARG A 461 -23.77 -8.75 -5.02
CA ARG A 461 -23.75 -10.11 -5.59
C ARG A 461 -22.55 -10.92 -5.08
N VAL A 462 -21.38 -10.30 -4.99
CA VAL A 462 -20.18 -10.93 -4.40
C VAL A 462 -20.49 -11.38 -2.98
N LEU A 463 -21.01 -10.49 -2.15
CA LEU A 463 -21.40 -10.81 -0.76
C LEU A 463 -22.53 -11.84 -0.70
N GLY A 464 -23.45 -11.82 -1.67
CA GLY A 464 -24.55 -12.79 -1.79
C GLY A 464 -24.08 -14.21 -2.08
N SER A 465 -22.88 -14.41 -2.60
CA SER A 465 -22.27 -15.73 -2.81
C SER A 465 -21.79 -16.39 -1.51
N ASP A 466 -21.66 -15.62 -0.43
CA ASP A 466 -21.00 -16.00 0.83
C ASP A 466 -19.54 -16.49 0.65
N ALA A 467 -18.94 -16.29 -0.52
CA ALA A 467 -17.52 -16.63 -0.76
C ALA A 467 -16.57 -15.61 -0.11
N VAL A 468 -17.08 -14.46 0.27
CA VAL A 468 -16.33 -13.35 0.90
C VAL A 468 -17.08 -12.90 2.14
N VAL A 469 -16.45 -12.99 3.30
CA VAL A 469 -16.97 -12.50 4.57
C VAL A 469 -16.06 -11.40 5.08
N PRO A 470 -16.45 -10.12 4.95
CA PRO A 470 -15.68 -9.01 5.51
C PRO A 470 -15.65 -9.09 7.03
N LEU A 471 -14.46 -9.00 7.63
CA LEU A 471 -14.26 -9.14 9.08
C LEU A 471 -14.02 -7.79 9.73
N VAL A 472 -13.12 -6.98 9.17
CA VAL A 472 -12.76 -5.67 9.70
C VAL A 472 -12.22 -4.76 8.61
N HIS A 473 -12.60 -3.48 8.63
CA HIS A 473 -11.95 -2.43 7.87
C HIS A 473 -10.84 -1.83 8.69
N GLN A 474 -9.61 -1.85 8.16
CA GLN A 474 -8.42 -1.49 8.92
C GLN A 474 -8.24 0.02 9.03
N ARG A 475 -7.80 0.46 10.20
CA ARG A 475 -7.21 1.78 10.43
C ARG A 475 -5.71 1.61 10.59
N ILE A 476 -4.91 2.44 9.91
CA ILE A 476 -3.47 2.46 10.09
C ILE A 476 -3.12 3.44 11.21
N ILE A 477 -2.30 2.99 12.14
CA ILE A 477 -1.75 3.82 13.21
C ILE A 477 -0.39 4.33 12.74
N THR A 478 -0.28 5.65 12.56
CA THR A 478 0.97 6.33 12.24
C THR A 478 1.45 7.08 13.48
N GLY A 479 2.66 6.78 13.91
CA GLY A 479 3.33 7.55 14.97
C GLY A 479 4.00 8.78 14.36
N VAL A 480 3.70 9.97 14.91
CA VAL A 480 4.22 11.25 14.42
C VAL A 480 4.74 12.05 15.60
N ALA A 481 6.01 12.40 15.62
CA ALA A 481 6.61 13.22 16.68
C ALA A 481 5.96 14.61 16.71
N ASP A 482 5.83 15.20 17.90
CA ASP A 482 5.16 16.50 18.10
C ASP A 482 5.81 17.65 17.31
N SER A 483 7.09 17.54 17.01
CA SER A 483 7.82 18.50 16.18
C SER A 483 7.45 18.46 14.70
N VAL A 484 6.71 17.41 14.24
CA VAL A 484 6.42 17.19 12.83
C VAL A 484 5.04 17.70 12.47
N GLN A 485 4.96 18.39 11.34
CA GLN A 485 3.72 18.92 10.77
C GLN A 485 3.58 18.47 9.30
N GLY A 486 2.33 18.46 8.82
CA GLY A 486 2.04 18.22 7.41
C GLY A 486 2.26 16.76 6.94
N VAL A 487 2.27 15.78 7.86
CA VAL A 487 2.23 14.36 7.50
C VAL A 487 0.91 14.06 6.78
N ILE A 488 0.99 13.33 5.69
CA ILE A 488 -0.19 12.98 4.88
C ILE A 488 -0.73 11.64 5.39
N LEU A 489 -1.94 11.69 5.94
CA LEU A 489 -2.67 10.51 6.42
C LEU A 489 -3.58 10.02 5.28
N ASP A 490 -2.97 9.38 4.29
CA ASP A 490 -3.63 8.96 3.07
C ASP A 490 -4.43 7.66 3.26
N PRO A 491 -5.77 7.67 3.08
CA PRO A 491 -6.60 6.47 3.18
C PRO A 491 -6.28 5.42 2.13
N TYR A 492 -5.68 5.82 1.00
CA TYR A 492 -5.25 4.92 -0.07
C TYR A 492 -3.85 4.34 0.14
N GLU A 493 -3.14 4.76 1.18
CA GLU A 493 -1.79 4.31 1.51
C GLU A 493 -0.74 4.61 0.42
N ARG A 494 -0.93 5.65 -0.40
CA ARG A 494 -0.03 6.01 -1.51
C ARG A 494 0.96 7.13 -1.16
N THR A 495 0.63 7.95 -0.15
CA THR A 495 1.43 9.12 0.21
C THR A 495 1.59 9.21 1.73
N LEU A 496 2.76 9.59 2.21
CA LEU A 496 3.05 9.80 3.64
C LEU A 496 3.74 11.15 3.87
N VAL A 497 4.68 11.51 3.01
CA VAL A 497 5.40 12.79 3.05
C VAL A 497 5.22 13.53 1.73
N GLY A 498 5.18 14.85 1.79
CA GLY A 498 5.02 15.72 0.63
C GLY A 498 5.64 17.09 0.88
N THR A 499 5.37 18.06 0.00
CA THR A 499 5.94 19.41 0.06
C THR A 499 5.69 20.14 1.38
N GLY A 500 4.54 19.91 2.02
CA GLY A 500 4.16 20.53 3.30
C GLY A 500 4.69 19.83 4.55
N THR A 501 5.29 18.65 4.41
CA THR A 501 5.80 17.89 5.57
C THR A 501 7.11 18.50 6.05
N ARG A 502 7.21 18.80 7.35
CA ARG A 502 8.38 19.42 7.96
C ARG A 502 8.53 19.03 9.43
N ARG A 503 9.73 19.20 9.92
CA ARG A 503 10.09 19.07 11.35
C ARG A 503 10.27 20.43 12.01
#